data_89c51e841bedcff6c1cf9b7b61ebf202
#
_entry.id   89c51e841bedcff6c1cf9b7b61ebf202
#
_cell.length_a   1.000
_cell.length_b   1.000
_cell.length_c   1.000
_cell.angle_alpha   90.00
_cell.angle_beta   90.00
_cell.angle_gamma   90.00
#
_symmetry.space_group_name_H-M   'P 1'
#
loop_
_entity.id
_entity.type
_entity.pdbx_description
1 polymer ?
#
loop_
_entity_poly.entity_id
_entity_poly.type
_entity_poly.pdbx_seq_one_letter_code
_entity_poly.pdbx_strand_id
1 'polypeptide(L)'
;LLVPCTHPLAYFVSRSVTSLTNCKRMHRSCLSSASTVIRQHHRKAQLIQGRAFSRSTGLYDDASSSSSSSADAITADGRYQRPIYVAATKQHVGKTSVSLALVSGLKKRFGKVGFIKPVGQQHVTVKSKELGENIKVDKDVCLVREHFDLHHVDYNDMSPVIIPRGYTKKYIDGKITYESQMNDIDRAFRRVSSNSDVVLCEGTGHVAVGSIVNVNNAKVASAVGADMVLVANGGLGSAFDELELNRVLCQHYNVRIAGVVINKVRHDKYEQTKNYMTKALMQRWGVPLLGCVPDRPYLGCPALYDLEKVFNVDLMVGAKHRFRHYSVDDINLITTSLTRFLENLRSKPSRTLYICHITRDDIILGFMAEYQRRMKSNGAEPPLEAALIVCGRKDKYPVSKEILDMIMGLDGAPCMIVECSTHEAMSKIHSYTPKLNIDDKARVNTAVEHYEPYIDFDQLLKRTTSSNSSFNDPDGISYDELRRL
;
A
#
# COMPACT_ATOMS: atom_id res chain seq x y z
N LEU A 1 -47.11 24.45 37.64
CA LEU A 1 -47.75 25.34 36.62
C LEU A 1 -47.27 24.92 35.25
N LEU A 2 -48.17 24.24 34.53
CA LEU A 2 -48.05 23.74 33.16
C LEU A 2 -48.21 24.89 32.16
N VAL A 3 -47.42 24.93 31.12
CA VAL A 3 -47.74 25.61 29.87
C VAL A 3 -47.29 24.68 28.71
N PRO A 4 -48.16 24.40 27.71
CA PRO A 4 -47.90 23.44 26.64
C PRO A 4 -47.27 24.09 25.42
N CYS A 5 -46.33 23.40 24.79
CA CYS A 5 -45.80 23.69 23.45
C CYS A 5 -46.70 23.09 22.39
N THR A 6 -47.25 23.91 21.53
CA THR A 6 -47.97 23.54 20.31
C THR A 6 -47.04 23.65 19.11
N HIS A 7 -46.84 22.54 18.41
CA HIS A 7 -46.29 22.49 17.04
C HIS A 7 -47.39 22.76 16.00
N PRO A 8 -47.09 23.40 14.88
CA PRO A 8 -47.89 23.25 13.68
C PRO A 8 -47.05 22.60 12.55
N LEU A 9 -47.29 21.32 12.32
CA LEU A 9 -46.96 20.63 11.08
C LEU A 9 -48.27 20.15 10.47
N ALA A 10 -48.83 20.91 9.56
CA ALA A 10 -49.82 20.47 8.57
C ALA A 10 -50.17 21.64 7.64
N TYR A 11 -49.51 21.71 6.50
CA TYR A 11 -50.04 22.30 5.26
C TYR A 11 -48.94 22.19 4.19
N PHE A 12 -49.00 21.14 3.38
CA PHE A 12 -48.55 21.13 1.99
C PHE A 12 -48.67 19.69 1.44
N VAL A 13 -49.89 19.20 1.27
CA VAL A 13 -50.18 18.08 0.36
C VAL A 13 -51.55 18.39 -0.25
N SER A 14 -51.60 19.11 -1.32
CA SER A 14 -52.62 19.00 -2.36
C SER A 14 -52.33 20.00 -3.50
N ARG A 15 -51.64 19.54 -4.51
CA ARG A 15 -51.72 19.98 -5.93
C ARG A 15 -50.58 19.35 -6.70
N SER A 16 -50.86 18.27 -7.40
CA SER A 16 -50.26 17.86 -8.69
C SER A 16 -50.57 16.40 -9.00
N VAL A 17 -51.83 16.12 -9.27
CA VAL A 17 -52.24 14.90 -9.98
C VAL A 17 -53.01 15.37 -11.23
N THR A 18 -52.29 15.92 -12.23
CA THR A 18 -52.82 16.18 -13.57
C THR A 18 -51.70 16.42 -14.62
N SER A 19 -50.53 15.74 -14.51
CA SER A 19 -49.51 15.86 -15.59
C SER A 19 -48.80 14.55 -15.97
N LEU A 20 -49.41 13.40 -15.67
CA LEU A 20 -48.80 12.09 -15.96
C LEU A 20 -49.26 11.40 -17.24
N THR A 21 -50.10 12.03 -18.05
CA THR A 21 -50.61 11.45 -19.30
C THR A 21 -49.90 11.93 -20.56
N ASN A 22 -49.08 12.98 -20.51
CA ASN A 22 -48.36 13.48 -21.70
C ASN A 22 -46.89 13.03 -21.81
N CYS A 23 -46.33 12.33 -20.81
CA CYS A 23 -44.94 11.87 -20.85
C CYS A 23 -44.75 10.52 -21.53
N LYS A 24 -45.82 9.73 -21.75
CA LYS A 24 -45.71 8.39 -22.38
C LYS A 24 -45.72 8.41 -23.93
N ARG A 25 -46.01 9.53 -24.56
CA ARG A 25 -45.99 9.65 -26.03
C ARG A 25 -44.65 10.16 -26.59
N MET A 26 -43.85 10.86 -25.82
CA MET A 26 -42.50 11.31 -26.24
C MET A 26 -41.40 10.26 -26.10
N HIS A 27 -41.58 9.22 -25.27
CA HIS A 27 -40.57 8.20 -25.01
C HIS A 27 -40.49 7.11 -26.12
N ARG A 28 -41.50 7.01 -26.99
CA ARG A 28 -41.48 6.02 -28.10
C ARG A 28 -40.82 6.53 -29.39
N SER A 29 -40.75 7.80 -29.63
CA SER A 29 -40.10 8.37 -30.81
C SER A 29 -38.56 8.53 -30.64
N CYS A 30 -38.07 8.72 -29.41
CA CYS A 30 -36.63 8.81 -29.14
C CYS A 30 -35.90 7.45 -29.14
N LEU A 31 -36.61 6.35 -28.84
CA LEU A 31 -36.00 5.00 -28.84
C LEU A 31 -35.83 4.37 -30.24
N SER A 32 -36.63 4.84 -31.22
CA SER A 32 -36.47 4.36 -32.62
C SER A 32 -35.33 5.05 -33.38
N SER A 33 -35.03 6.31 -33.05
CA SER A 33 -33.89 7.03 -33.65
C SER A 33 -32.54 6.63 -33.05
N ALA A 34 -32.48 6.29 -31.75
CA ALA A 34 -31.25 5.85 -31.10
C ALA A 34 -30.79 4.47 -31.60
N SER A 35 -31.73 3.55 -31.87
CA SER A 35 -31.38 2.21 -32.37
C SER A 35 -30.87 2.23 -33.82
N THR A 36 -31.27 3.19 -34.65
CA THR A 36 -30.80 3.35 -36.03
C THR A 36 -29.38 3.95 -36.07
N VAL A 37 -29.08 4.91 -35.23
CA VAL A 37 -27.75 5.53 -35.12
C VAL A 37 -26.72 4.53 -34.57
N ILE A 38 -27.08 3.72 -33.59
CA ILE A 38 -26.19 2.68 -33.00
C ILE A 38 -25.89 1.59 -34.03
N ARG A 39 -26.85 1.19 -34.87
CA ARG A 39 -26.61 0.21 -35.95
C ARG A 39 -25.74 0.76 -37.10
N GLN A 40 -25.77 2.04 -37.40
CA GLN A 40 -24.89 2.65 -38.37
C GLN A 40 -23.44 2.80 -37.87
N HIS A 41 -23.26 3.10 -36.57
CA HIS A 41 -21.90 3.14 -35.99
C HIS A 41 -21.26 1.77 -35.88
N HIS A 42 -22.03 0.71 -35.56
CA HIS A 42 -21.51 -0.66 -35.54
C HIS A 42 -21.07 -1.18 -36.93
N ARG A 43 -21.80 -0.84 -37.98
CA ARG A 43 -21.39 -1.20 -39.35
C ARG A 43 -20.15 -0.44 -39.86
N LYS A 44 -19.96 0.82 -39.44
CA LYS A 44 -18.72 1.58 -39.75
C LYS A 44 -17.50 1.04 -38.97
N ALA A 45 -17.65 0.60 -37.73
CA ALA A 45 -16.57 0.03 -36.94
C ALA A 45 -16.10 -1.33 -37.51
N GLN A 46 -17.00 -2.17 -37.99
CA GLN A 46 -16.63 -3.46 -38.63
C GLN A 46 -15.95 -3.28 -40.01
N LEU A 47 -16.27 -2.22 -40.74
CA LEU A 47 -15.62 -1.92 -42.03
C LEU A 47 -14.21 -1.31 -41.86
N ILE A 48 -13.91 -0.71 -40.74
CA ILE A 48 -12.57 -0.17 -40.42
C ILE A 48 -11.65 -1.27 -39.91
N GLN A 49 -12.16 -2.25 -39.14
CA GLN A 49 -11.38 -3.41 -38.72
C GLN A 49 -11.04 -4.40 -39.84
N GLY A 50 -11.88 -4.51 -40.88
CA GLY A 50 -11.61 -5.38 -42.02
C GLY A 50 -10.58 -4.86 -43.03
N ARG A 51 -10.20 -3.57 -42.98
CA ARG A 51 -9.19 -2.97 -43.90
C ARG A 51 -7.80 -2.78 -43.30
N ALA A 52 -7.62 -2.93 -41.97
CA ALA A 52 -6.33 -2.80 -41.31
C ALA A 52 -5.54 -4.12 -41.24
N PHE A 53 -6.13 -5.26 -41.59
CA PHE A 53 -5.49 -6.58 -41.44
C PHE A 53 -4.94 -7.19 -42.74
N SER A 54 -4.94 -6.46 -43.87
CA SER A 54 -4.51 -7.03 -45.16
C SER A 54 -3.30 -6.33 -45.81
N ARG A 55 -2.50 -5.58 -45.08
CA ARG A 55 -1.24 -4.99 -45.63
C ARG A 55 -0.16 -4.91 -44.56
N SER A 56 0.43 -6.05 -44.19
CA SER A 56 1.85 -6.18 -43.81
C SER A 56 2.24 -7.65 -43.66
N THR A 57 2.11 -8.42 -44.78
CA THR A 57 2.89 -9.64 -44.95
C THR A 57 3.90 -9.33 -46.04
N GLY A 58 5.10 -9.00 -45.62
CA GLY A 58 6.21 -8.81 -46.56
C GLY A 58 7.48 -8.46 -45.80
N LEU A 59 8.40 -9.43 -45.77
CA LEU A 59 9.84 -9.30 -45.52
C LEU A 59 10.26 -9.18 -44.03
N TYR A 60 10.52 -10.35 -43.43
CA TYR A 60 11.71 -10.55 -42.63
C TYR A 60 12.28 -11.92 -42.99
N ASP A 61 13.31 -11.88 -43.83
CA ASP A 61 14.18 -12.99 -44.12
C ASP A 61 15.11 -13.25 -42.91
N ASP A 62 15.41 -14.50 -42.79
CA ASP A 62 16.35 -15.18 -41.91
C ASP A 62 17.54 -14.35 -41.41
N ALA A 63 17.58 -14.20 -40.05
CA ALA A 63 18.83 -14.08 -39.33
C ALA A 63 18.83 -15.14 -38.23
N SER A 64 19.66 -16.11 -38.44
CA SER A 64 19.98 -17.26 -37.63
C SER A 64 20.04 -16.98 -36.12
N SER A 65 19.21 -17.72 -35.40
CA SER A 65 19.31 -18.25 -34.06
C SER A 65 20.67 -18.11 -33.40
N SER A 66 20.72 -17.31 -32.35
CA SER A 66 21.48 -17.61 -31.15
C SER A 66 20.51 -17.60 -29.96
N SER A 67 19.98 -18.75 -29.63
CA SER A 67 19.25 -19.01 -28.40
C SER A 67 20.21 -18.85 -27.22
N SER A 68 20.28 -17.66 -26.62
CA SER A 68 20.80 -17.50 -25.27
C SER A 68 19.71 -17.99 -24.33
N SER A 69 19.87 -19.21 -23.81
CA SER A 69 19.09 -19.77 -22.72
C SER A 69 19.11 -18.80 -21.54
N SER A 70 17.96 -18.21 -21.23
CA SER A 70 17.68 -17.69 -19.90
C SER A 70 17.93 -18.83 -18.92
N ALA A 71 18.83 -18.63 -17.97
CA ALA A 71 19.04 -19.58 -16.87
C ALA A 71 17.80 -19.46 -15.96
N ASP A 72 16.71 -20.13 -16.34
CA ASP A 72 15.57 -20.35 -15.48
C ASP A 72 16.03 -21.24 -14.33
N ALA A 73 15.70 -20.88 -13.10
CA ALA A 73 15.96 -21.72 -11.93
C ALA A 73 15.10 -22.99 -12.05
N ILE A 74 15.67 -24.02 -12.68
CA ILE A 74 15.01 -25.31 -12.92
C ILE A 74 15.15 -26.12 -11.64
N THR A 75 14.00 -26.53 -11.05
CA THR A 75 13.99 -27.52 -9.96
C THR A 75 14.51 -28.86 -10.48
N ALA A 76 14.99 -29.76 -9.58
CA ALA A 76 15.58 -31.05 -9.93
C ALA A 76 14.67 -31.95 -10.80
N ASP A 77 13.36 -31.65 -10.89
CA ASP A 77 12.36 -32.37 -11.68
C ASP A 77 11.95 -31.62 -12.99
N GLY A 78 12.76 -30.67 -13.45
CA GLY A 78 12.54 -29.96 -14.72
C GLY A 78 11.43 -28.90 -14.68
N ARG A 79 10.99 -28.49 -13.50
CA ARG A 79 10.04 -27.41 -13.29
C ARG A 79 10.77 -26.11 -13.02
N TYR A 80 10.21 -24.98 -13.38
CA TYR A 80 10.73 -23.66 -13.01
C TYR A 80 9.71 -22.87 -12.21
N GLN A 81 10.22 -22.03 -11.31
CA GLN A 81 9.40 -21.15 -10.50
C GLN A 81 9.13 -19.84 -11.24
N ARG A 82 7.87 -19.57 -11.57
CA ARG A 82 7.47 -18.30 -12.21
C ARG A 82 7.64 -17.15 -11.22
N PRO A 83 8.01 -15.95 -11.69
CA PRO A 83 8.08 -14.77 -10.86
C PRO A 83 6.71 -14.47 -10.23
N ILE A 84 6.74 -13.96 -8.99
CA ILE A 84 5.53 -13.59 -8.24
C ILE A 84 5.40 -12.08 -8.26
N TYR A 85 4.28 -11.55 -8.72
CA TYR A 85 4.01 -10.12 -8.77
C TYR A 85 2.95 -9.72 -7.74
N VAL A 86 3.29 -8.87 -6.78
CA VAL A 86 2.37 -8.43 -5.72
C VAL A 86 1.78 -7.07 -6.07
N ALA A 87 0.46 -7.00 -6.21
CA ALA A 87 -0.27 -5.73 -6.35
C ALA A 87 -1.42 -5.65 -5.35
N ALA A 88 -1.83 -4.44 -4.99
CA ALA A 88 -2.95 -4.21 -4.09
C ALA A 88 -4.24 -3.89 -4.87
N THR A 89 -5.39 -3.94 -4.22
CA THR A 89 -6.65 -3.45 -4.81
C THR A 89 -6.76 -1.92 -4.74
N LYS A 90 -6.13 -1.32 -3.73
CA LYS A 90 -6.05 0.14 -3.53
C LYS A 90 -4.81 0.53 -2.73
N GLN A 91 -4.61 1.83 -2.48
CA GLN A 91 -3.53 2.32 -1.62
C GLN A 91 -3.74 1.90 -0.15
N HIS A 92 -2.66 1.80 0.61
CA HIS A 92 -2.64 1.55 2.07
C HIS A 92 -3.25 0.20 2.52
N VAL A 93 -3.39 -0.75 1.62
CA VAL A 93 -3.85 -2.12 1.93
C VAL A 93 -2.81 -2.94 2.73
N GLY A 94 -1.56 -2.50 2.77
CA GLY A 94 -0.47 -3.22 3.45
C GLY A 94 0.35 -4.13 2.51
N LYS A 95 0.40 -3.79 1.22
CA LYS A 95 1.17 -4.53 0.22
C LYS A 95 2.63 -4.78 0.63
N THR A 96 3.35 -3.76 1.08
CA THR A 96 4.75 -3.89 1.51
C THR A 96 4.91 -4.85 2.69
N SER A 97 3.97 -4.87 3.66
CA SER A 97 4.00 -5.85 4.76
C SER A 97 3.83 -7.29 4.26
N VAL A 98 2.92 -7.50 3.30
CA VAL A 98 2.75 -8.81 2.64
C VAL A 98 3.99 -9.18 1.84
N SER A 99 4.60 -8.23 1.10
CA SER A 99 5.84 -8.46 0.36
C SER A 99 7.00 -8.86 1.28
N LEU A 100 7.16 -8.20 2.43
CA LEU A 100 8.18 -8.58 3.43
C LEU A 100 7.97 -10.02 3.93
N ALA A 101 6.74 -10.39 4.27
CA ALA A 101 6.42 -11.75 4.70
C ALA A 101 6.66 -12.78 3.60
N LEU A 102 6.34 -12.43 2.34
CA LEU A 102 6.63 -13.28 1.18
C LEU A 102 8.13 -13.48 1.00
N VAL A 103 8.94 -12.41 1.05
CA VAL A 103 10.41 -12.53 0.97
C VAL A 103 10.93 -13.40 2.11
N SER A 104 10.47 -13.20 3.35
CA SER A 104 10.86 -14.01 4.51
C SER A 104 10.59 -15.50 4.29
N GLY A 105 9.35 -15.85 3.92
CA GLY A 105 8.95 -17.23 3.70
C GLY A 105 9.63 -17.87 2.47
N LEU A 106 9.88 -17.10 1.41
CA LEU A 106 10.64 -17.56 0.25
C LEU A 106 12.12 -17.82 0.60
N LYS A 107 12.76 -16.97 1.40
CA LYS A 107 14.14 -17.20 1.89
C LYS A 107 14.29 -18.47 2.72
N LYS A 108 13.24 -18.96 3.35
CA LYS A 108 13.25 -20.25 4.07
C LYS A 108 13.17 -21.47 3.13
N ARG A 109 12.81 -21.25 1.85
CA ARG A 109 12.55 -22.30 0.87
C ARG A 109 13.54 -22.29 -0.31
N PHE A 110 14.14 -21.14 -0.59
CA PHE A 110 15.07 -20.93 -1.69
C PHE A 110 16.39 -20.35 -1.19
N GLY A 111 17.49 -20.70 -1.85
CA GLY A 111 18.82 -20.22 -1.48
C GLY A 111 19.01 -18.73 -1.79
N LYS A 112 18.51 -18.27 -2.94
CA LYS A 112 18.60 -16.89 -3.40
C LYS A 112 17.25 -16.35 -3.82
N VAL A 113 16.73 -15.36 -3.11
CA VAL A 113 15.48 -14.66 -3.45
C VAL A 113 15.81 -13.32 -4.08
N GLY A 114 15.34 -13.10 -5.31
CA GLY A 114 15.38 -11.79 -5.95
C GLY A 114 14.19 -10.95 -5.55
N PHE A 115 14.42 -9.64 -5.42
CA PHE A 115 13.35 -8.67 -5.21
C PHE A 115 13.53 -7.52 -6.19
N ILE A 116 12.44 -7.14 -6.85
CA ILE A 116 12.42 -6.00 -7.76
C ILE A 116 11.14 -5.19 -7.59
N LYS A 117 11.26 -3.88 -7.64
CA LYS A 117 10.14 -2.94 -7.76
C LYS A 117 10.25 -2.26 -9.12
N PRO A 118 9.61 -2.82 -10.16
CA PRO A 118 9.82 -2.39 -11.54
C PRO A 118 9.52 -0.90 -11.76
N VAL A 119 8.48 -0.39 -11.07
CA VAL A 119 8.06 1.02 -11.13
C VAL A 119 7.91 1.57 -9.71
N GLY A 120 8.78 2.49 -9.33
CA GLY A 120 8.78 3.16 -8.03
C GLY A 120 8.30 4.61 -8.10
N GLN A 121 7.74 5.11 -7.00
CA GLN A 121 7.28 6.51 -6.88
C GLN A 121 7.98 7.27 -5.74
N GLN A 122 8.37 6.58 -4.67
CA GLN A 122 9.01 7.17 -3.50
C GLN A 122 10.46 6.72 -3.45
N HIS A 123 11.38 7.62 -3.76
CA HIS A 123 12.78 7.29 -3.88
C HIS A 123 13.63 7.90 -2.77
N VAL A 124 14.70 7.23 -2.48
CA VAL A 124 15.85 7.67 -1.67
C VAL A 124 17.10 7.62 -2.54
N THR A 125 18.13 8.36 -2.14
CA THR A 125 19.42 8.33 -2.83
C THR A 125 20.34 7.36 -2.10
N VAL A 126 20.88 6.40 -2.82
CA VAL A 126 21.85 5.42 -2.32
C VAL A 126 23.10 5.42 -3.19
N LYS A 127 24.23 5.00 -2.64
CA LYS A 127 25.45 4.81 -3.42
C LYS A 127 25.42 3.42 -4.06
N SER A 128 25.39 3.34 -5.38
CA SER A 128 25.54 2.07 -6.09
C SER A 128 26.99 1.58 -5.95
N LYS A 129 27.15 0.30 -5.62
CA LYS A 129 28.49 -0.33 -5.56
C LYS A 129 29.03 -0.58 -6.95
N GLU A 130 28.15 -0.93 -7.90
CA GLU A 130 28.52 -1.25 -9.28
C GLU A 130 28.92 0.01 -10.07
N LEU A 131 28.12 1.08 -9.97
CA LEU A 131 28.33 2.31 -10.72
C LEU A 131 29.26 3.31 -10.00
N GLY A 132 29.50 3.14 -8.72
CA GLY A 132 30.27 4.09 -7.90
C GLY A 132 29.58 5.44 -7.64
N GLU A 133 28.38 5.65 -8.19
CA GLU A 133 27.62 6.89 -8.19
C GLU A 133 26.41 6.82 -7.26
N ASN A 134 25.86 7.99 -6.94
CA ASN A 134 24.60 8.11 -6.22
C ASN A 134 23.42 7.91 -7.18
N ILE A 135 22.63 6.88 -6.94
CA ILE A 135 21.42 6.56 -7.71
C ILE A 135 20.15 6.74 -6.88
N LYS A 136 19.03 6.97 -7.57
CA LYS A 136 17.70 7.02 -6.94
C LYS A 136 17.07 5.65 -7.03
N VAL A 137 16.67 5.11 -5.90
CA VAL A 137 15.97 3.83 -5.81
C VAL A 137 14.69 3.97 -4.98
N ASP A 138 13.69 3.14 -5.24
CA ASP A 138 12.49 3.16 -4.41
C ASP A 138 12.82 2.77 -2.97
N LYS A 139 12.21 3.44 -2.00
CA LYS A 139 12.50 3.22 -0.58
C LYS A 139 12.17 1.80 -0.10
N ASP A 140 11.15 1.14 -0.72
CA ASP A 140 10.77 -0.22 -0.34
C ASP A 140 11.85 -1.22 -0.81
N VAL A 141 12.58 -0.92 -1.88
CA VAL A 141 13.77 -1.68 -2.32
C VAL A 141 14.87 -1.60 -1.27
N CYS A 142 15.17 -0.39 -0.75
CA CYS A 142 16.16 -0.25 0.33
C CYS A 142 15.75 -1.05 1.57
N LEU A 143 14.47 -0.95 1.96
CA LEU A 143 13.93 -1.68 3.09
C LEU A 143 14.12 -3.20 2.94
N VAL A 144 13.68 -3.76 1.82
CA VAL A 144 13.74 -5.21 1.58
C VAL A 144 15.18 -5.70 1.46
N ARG A 145 16.00 -4.99 0.66
CA ARG A 145 17.39 -5.40 0.42
C ARG A 145 18.22 -5.44 1.68
N GLU A 146 18.15 -4.38 2.50
CA GLU A 146 18.96 -4.30 3.72
C GLU A 146 18.39 -5.17 4.86
N HIS A 147 17.05 -5.30 4.96
CA HIS A 147 16.44 -6.12 6.01
C HIS A 147 16.70 -7.62 5.81
N PHE A 148 16.75 -8.07 4.55
CA PHE A 148 16.93 -9.48 4.21
C PHE A 148 18.31 -9.81 3.65
N ASP A 149 19.27 -8.87 3.66
CA ASP A 149 20.65 -9.06 3.15
C ASP A 149 20.68 -9.55 1.69
N LEU A 150 19.83 -8.98 0.82
CA LEU A 150 19.77 -9.36 -0.60
C LEU A 150 20.90 -8.71 -1.41
N HIS A 151 22.15 -8.84 -0.94
CA HIS A 151 23.32 -8.17 -1.52
C HIS A 151 23.84 -8.81 -2.82
N HIS A 152 23.27 -9.93 -3.24
CA HIS A 152 23.56 -10.59 -4.51
C HIS A 152 22.90 -9.90 -5.72
N VAL A 153 21.99 -8.94 -5.47
CA VAL A 153 21.35 -8.10 -6.49
C VAL A 153 21.71 -6.64 -6.25
N ASP A 154 22.06 -5.88 -7.30
CA ASP A 154 22.37 -4.46 -7.18
C ASP A 154 21.08 -3.62 -7.08
N TYR A 155 21.19 -2.49 -6.42
CA TYR A 155 20.08 -1.53 -6.28
C TYR A 155 19.51 -1.04 -7.61
N ASN A 156 20.39 -0.86 -8.60
CA ASN A 156 19.99 -0.38 -9.92
C ASN A 156 19.05 -1.36 -10.63
N ASP A 157 19.30 -2.65 -10.49
CA ASP A 157 18.46 -3.69 -11.07
C ASP A 157 17.18 -3.92 -10.24
N MET A 158 17.22 -3.66 -8.94
CA MET A 158 16.03 -3.78 -8.10
C MET A 158 15.02 -2.63 -8.28
N SER A 159 15.40 -1.49 -8.89
CA SER A 159 14.54 -0.29 -9.01
C SER A 159 14.78 0.43 -10.35
N PRO A 160 14.44 -0.20 -11.50
CA PRO A 160 14.81 0.32 -12.82
C PRO A 160 14.10 1.60 -13.23
N VAL A 161 12.81 1.77 -12.88
CA VAL A 161 12.03 2.95 -13.28
C VAL A 161 11.53 3.69 -12.04
N ILE A 162 11.94 4.94 -11.90
CA ILE A 162 11.45 5.85 -10.84
C ILE A 162 10.63 6.97 -11.49
N ILE A 163 9.43 7.20 -10.96
CA ILE A 163 8.50 8.25 -11.40
C ILE A 163 8.51 9.44 -10.42
N PRO A 164 9.44 10.40 -10.56
CA PRO A 164 9.47 11.60 -9.73
C PRO A 164 8.46 12.64 -10.23
N ARG A 165 8.35 13.77 -9.52
CA ARG A 165 7.54 14.91 -9.96
C ARG A 165 7.96 15.35 -11.37
N GLY A 166 6.97 15.56 -12.25
CA GLY A 166 7.18 15.99 -13.64
C GLY A 166 7.43 14.87 -14.64
N TYR A 167 7.64 13.62 -14.19
CA TYR A 167 7.85 12.46 -15.07
C TYR A 167 6.68 12.25 -16.06
N THR A 168 5.45 12.28 -15.56
CA THR A 168 4.23 12.11 -16.38
C THR A 168 4.15 13.14 -17.51
N LYS A 169 4.50 14.42 -17.23
CA LYS A 169 4.55 15.46 -18.28
C LYS A 169 5.59 15.12 -19.35
N LYS A 170 6.79 14.71 -18.94
CA LYS A 170 7.86 14.30 -19.88
C LYS A 170 7.43 13.11 -20.75
N TYR A 171 6.67 12.16 -20.19
CA TYR A 171 6.13 11.04 -20.94
C TYR A 171 5.09 11.50 -21.97
N ILE A 172 4.14 12.34 -21.58
CA ILE A 172 3.11 12.90 -22.50
C ILE A 172 3.75 13.76 -23.59
N ASP A 173 4.81 14.50 -23.28
CA ASP A 173 5.60 15.30 -24.22
C ASP A 173 6.51 14.45 -25.13
N GLY A 174 6.49 13.12 -25.03
CA GLY A 174 7.31 12.20 -25.82
C GLY A 174 8.81 12.19 -25.50
N LYS A 175 9.22 12.82 -24.39
CA LYS A 175 10.63 12.82 -23.93
C LYS A 175 11.04 11.52 -23.26
N ILE A 176 10.07 10.74 -22.82
CA ILE A 176 10.21 9.40 -22.27
C ILE A 176 9.25 8.52 -23.04
N THR A 177 9.71 7.38 -23.54
CA THR A 177 8.89 6.47 -24.34
C THR A 177 8.51 5.21 -23.55
N TYR A 178 7.48 4.54 -24.01
CA TYR A 178 7.09 3.24 -23.48
C TYR A 178 8.23 2.22 -23.61
N GLU A 179 8.84 2.18 -24.80
CA GLU A 179 9.91 1.24 -25.12
C GLU A 179 11.12 1.41 -24.21
N SER A 180 11.53 2.67 -23.94
CA SER A 180 12.66 2.92 -23.04
C SER A 180 12.39 2.40 -21.64
N GLN A 181 11.18 2.65 -21.09
CA GLN A 181 10.79 2.16 -19.77
C GLN A 181 10.76 0.63 -19.70
N MET A 182 10.15 -0.01 -20.71
CA MET A 182 10.03 -1.48 -20.74
C MET A 182 11.38 -2.16 -20.94
N ASN A 183 12.27 -1.59 -21.76
CA ASN A 183 13.64 -2.10 -21.95
C ASN A 183 14.44 -2.02 -20.64
N ASP A 184 14.29 -0.93 -19.87
CA ASP A 184 14.95 -0.81 -18.57
C ASP A 184 14.41 -1.84 -17.57
N ILE A 185 13.08 -2.06 -17.55
CA ILE A 185 12.44 -3.08 -16.70
C ILE A 185 12.88 -4.49 -17.10
N ASP A 186 12.85 -4.84 -18.38
CA ASP A 186 13.24 -6.17 -18.87
C ASP A 186 14.70 -6.48 -18.57
N ARG A 187 15.61 -5.54 -18.87
CA ARG A 187 17.04 -5.69 -18.59
C ARG A 187 17.31 -5.92 -17.11
N ALA A 188 16.71 -5.09 -16.24
CA ALA A 188 16.86 -5.20 -14.81
C ALA A 188 16.28 -6.53 -14.28
N PHE A 189 15.08 -6.88 -14.73
CA PHE A 189 14.43 -8.13 -14.36
C PHE A 189 15.26 -9.36 -14.73
N ARG A 190 15.84 -9.40 -15.94
CA ARG A 190 16.73 -10.50 -16.37
C ARG A 190 17.96 -10.62 -15.48
N ARG A 191 18.58 -9.51 -15.06
CA ARG A 191 19.73 -9.54 -14.14
C ARG A 191 19.33 -10.03 -12.75
N VAL A 192 18.19 -9.60 -12.22
CA VAL A 192 17.67 -10.09 -10.94
C VAL A 192 17.36 -11.59 -11.03
N SER A 193 16.70 -12.03 -12.11
CA SER A 193 16.29 -13.42 -12.32
C SER A 193 17.50 -14.35 -12.49
N SER A 194 18.51 -13.96 -13.25
CA SER A 194 19.72 -14.78 -13.46
C SER A 194 20.54 -15.00 -12.18
N ASN A 195 20.36 -14.16 -11.17
CA ASN A 195 21.06 -14.24 -9.88
C ASN A 195 20.19 -14.80 -8.74
N SER A 196 18.99 -15.31 -9.05
CA SER A 196 18.02 -15.71 -8.02
C SER A 196 17.25 -16.97 -8.42
N ASP A 197 16.89 -17.80 -7.43
CA ASP A 197 16.10 -19.02 -7.63
C ASP A 197 14.61 -18.70 -7.80
N VAL A 198 14.15 -17.60 -7.22
CA VAL A 198 12.77 -17.07 -7.31
C VAL A 198 12.80 -15.56 -7.23
N VAL A 199 11.93 -14.89 -7.99
CA VAL A 199 11.83 -13.42 -7.99
C VAL A 199 10.48 -12.97 -7.47
N LEU A 200 10.49 -12.06 -6.49
CA LEU A 200 9.33 -11.31 -6.04
C LEU A 200 9.35 -9.90 -6.64
N CYS A 201 8.34 -9.58 -7.43
CA CYS A 201 8.11 -8.25 -7.97
C CYS A 201 7.08 -7.50 -7.10
N GLU A 202 7.40 -6.32 -6.62
CA GLU A 202 6.45 -5.48 -5.91
C GLU A 202 5.92 -4.35 -6.80
N GLY A 203 4.63 -4.37 -7.10
CA GLY A 203 3.96 -3.31 -7.84
C GLY A 203 3.76 -2.02 -7.03
N THR A 204 3.39 -0.94 -7.67
CA THR A 204 3.04 0.33 -7.02
C THR A 204 1.52 0.50 -6.97
N GLY A 205 0.94 0.61 -5.77
CA GLY A 205 -0.51 0.81 -5.59
C GLY A 205 -1.36 -0.36 -6.11
N HIS A 206 -2.48 -0.05 -6.78
CA HIS A 206 -3.37 -1.03 -7.40
C HIS A 206 -2.92 -1.42 -8.80
N VAL A 207 -3.55 -2.45 -9.38
CA VAL A 207 -3.12 -3.07 -10.66
C VAL A 207 -3.00 -2.06 -11.80
N ALA A 208 -3.86 -1.02 -11.86
CA ALA A 208 -3.85 -0.01 -12.91
C ALA A 208 -2.90 1.17 -12.67
N VAL A 209 -2.19 1.25 -11.53
CA VAL A 209 -1.25 2.35 -11.29
C VAL A 209 -0.11 2.31 -12.30
N GLY A 210 0.16 3.45 -12.90
CA GLY A 210 1.13 3.59 -14.00
C GLY A 210 0.50 3.63 -15.40
N SER A 211 -0.83 3.50 -15.53
CA SER A 211 -1.51 3.52 -16.84
C SER A 211 -1.28 4.80 -17.63
N ILE A 212 -1.17 5.96 -16.96
CA ILE A 212 -0.92 7.23 -17.64
C ILE A 212 0.44 7.31 -18.34
N VAL A 213 1.42 6.52 -17.88
CA VAL A 213 2.75 6.37 -18.47
C VAL A 213 2.94 4.99 -19.11
N ASN A 214 1.84 4.27 -19.30
CA ASN A 214 1.74 3.00 -20.01
C ASN A 214 2.54 1.83 -19.41
N VAL A 215 2.92 1.89 -18.12
CA VAL A 215 3.61 0.83 -17.36
C VAL A 215 2.83 0.46 -16.10
N ASN A 216 1.54 0.12 -16.25
CA ASN A 216 0.76 -0.36 -15.12
C ASN A 216 1.22 -1.77 -14.67
N ASN A 217 0.85 -2.13 -13.43
CA ASN A 217 1.32 -3.36 -12.82
C ASN A 217 0.94 -4.62 -13.62
N ALA A 218 -0.26 -4.69 -14.21
CA ALA A 218 -0.66 -5.84 -15.03
C ALA A 218 0.19 -5.95 -16.30
N LYS A 219 0.44 -4.83 -16.98
CA LYS A 219 1.26 -4.81 -18.19
C LYS A 219 2.70 -5.21 -17.92
N VAL A 220 3.27 -4.73 -16.82
CA VAL A 220 4.62 -5.11 -16.38
C VAL A 220 4.67 -6.58 -15.98
N ALA A 221 3.70 -7.07 -15.20
CA ALA A 221 3.61 -8.47 -14.81
C ALA A 221 3.52 -9.41 -16.03
N SER A 222 2.72 -9.03 -17.04
CA SER A 222 2.63 -9.76 -18.32
C SER A 222 3.98 -9.83 -19.02
N ALA A 223 4.68 -8.69 -19.14
CA ALA A 223 5.96 -8.60 -19.84
C ALA A 223 7.07 -9.44 -19.19
N VAL A 224 7.09 -9.54 -17.85
CA VAL A 224 8.08 -10.35 -17.14
C VAL A 224 7.61 -11.79 -16.88
N GLY A 225 6.45 -12.19 -17.42
CA GLY A 225 5.90 -13.54 -17.25
C GLY A 225 5.49 -13.91 -15.82
N ALA A 226 5.18 -12.92 -14.98
CA ALA A 226 4.88 -13.14 -13.58
C ALA A 226 3.41 -13.48 -13.31
N ASP A 227 3.17 -14.26 -12.26
CA ASP A 227 1.85 -14.53 -11.74
C ASP A 227 1.49 -13.52 -10.63
N MET A 228 0.24 -13.03 -10.64
CA MET A 228 -0.22 -11.97 -9.76
C MET A 228 -0.74 -12.52 -8.42
N VAL A 229 -0.27 -11.95 -7.32
CA VAL A 229 -0.88 -12.04 -6.00
C VAL A 229 -1.58 -10.71 -5.70
N LEU A 230 -2.90 -10.75 -5.53
CA LEU A 230 -3.70 -9.56 -5.21
C LEU A 230 -3.86 -9.42 -3.69
N VAL A 231 -3.61 -8.23 -3.18
CA VAL A 231 -3.79 -7.90 -1.76
C VAL A 231 -4.97 -6.96 -1.59
N ALA A 232 -5.97 -7.35 -0.81
CA ALA A 232 -7.15 -6.55 -0.50
C ALA A 232 -7.32 -6.35 1.01
N ASN A 233 -8.07 -5.31 1.43
CA ASN A 233 -8.42 -5.13 2.83
C ASN A 233 -9.51 -6.14 3.27
N GLY A 234 -9.60 -6.36 4.58
CA GLY A 234 -10.66 -7.15 5.19
C GLY A 234 -12.06 -6.60 4.85
N GLY A 235 -12.99 -7.52 4.62
CA GLY A 235 -14.35 -7.27 4.20
C GLY A 235 -14.82 -8.37 3.26
N LEU A 236 -16.12 -8.45 2.98
CA LEU A 236 -16.66 -9.42 2.01
C LEU A 236 -17.05 -8.71 0.71
N GLY A 237 -18.12 -7.92 0.69
CA GLY A 237 -18.66 -7.31 -0.51
C GLY A 237 -17.67 -6.34 -1.15
N SER A 238 -17.35 -5.25 -0.46
CA SER A 238 -16.45 -4.20 -1.01
C SER A 238 -15.06 -4.72 -1.36
N ALA A 239 -14.51 -5.67 -0.59
CA ALA A 239 -13.22 -6.27 -0.90
C ALA A 239 -13.29 -7.12 -2.19
N PHE A 240 -14.39 -7.87 -2.37
CA PHE A 240 -14.59 -8.66 -3.58
C PHE A 240 -14.78 -7.78 -4.82
N ASP A 241 -15.57 -6.69 -4.70
CA ASP A 241 -15.77 -5.73 -5.79
C ASP A 241 -14.46 -5.08 -6.22
N GLU A 242 -13.63 -4.66 -5.26
CA GLU A 242 -12.29 -4.12 -5.53
C GLU A 242 -11.39 -5.17 -6.21
N LEU A 243 -11.43 -6.43 -5.76
CA LEU A 243 -10.67 -7.52 -6.36
C LEU A 243 -11.12 -7.76 -7.80
N GLU A 244 -12.44 -7.74 -8.09
CA GLU A 244 -12.98 -7.94 -9.43
C GLU A 244 -12.48 -6.90 -10.42
N LEU A 245 -12.46 -5.61 -10.05
CA LEU A 245 -11.91 -4.55 -10.89
C LEU A 245 -10.44 -4.80 -11.27
N ASN A 246 -9.64 -5.24 -10.31
CA ASN A 246 -8.23 -5.54 -10.53
C ASN A 246 -8.04 -6.84 -11.35
N ARG A 247 -8.89 -7.86 -11.12
CA ARG A 247 -8.90 -9.11 -11.86
C ARG A 247 -9.16 -8.89 -13.35
N VAL A 248 -10.17 -8.08 -13.69
CA VAL A 248 -10.52 -7.76 -15.08
C VAL A 248 -9.32 -7.16 -15.83
N LEU A 249 -8.56 -6.27 -15.17
CA LEU A 249 -7.36 -5.71 -15.77
C LEU A 249 -6.23 -6.74 -15.92
N CYS A 250 -6.05 -7.63 -14.95
CA CYS A 250 -5.11 -8.75 -15.09
C CYS A 250 -5.48 -9.64 -16.30
N GLN A 251 -6.75 -9.98 -16.46
CA GLN A 251 -7.24 -10.76 -17.62
C GLN A 251 -7.01 -10.04 -18.94
N HIS A 252 -7.24 -8.73 -19.00
CA HIS A 252 -6.98 -7.93 -20.21
C HIS A 252 -5.54 -8.03 -20.69
N TYR A 253 -4.57 -8.14 -19.78
CA TYR A 253 -3.15 -8.31 -20.09
C TYR A 253 -2.66 -9.76 -20.03
N ASN A 254 -3.56 -10.75 -19.96
CA ASN A 254 -3.24 -12.19 -19.86
C ASN A 254 -2.34 -12.53 -18.67
N VAL A 255 -2.53 -11.84 -17.54
CA VAL A 255 -1.82 -12.12 -16.28
C VAL A 255 -2.63 -13.08 -15.43
N ARG A 256 -2.07 -14.24 -15.14
CA ARG A 256 -2.67 -15.23 -14.26
C ARG A 256 -2.64 -14.75 -12.81
N ILE A 257 -3.74 -14.96 -12.08
CA ILE A 257 -3.80 -14.68 -10.64
C ILE A 257 -3.45 -15.96 -9.89
N ALA A 258 -2.29 -15.97 -9.23
CA ALA A 258 -1.84 -17.08 -8.39
C ALA A 258 -2.72 -17.23 -7.15
N GLY A 259 -3.18 -16.11 -6.58
CA GLY A 259 -4.06 -16.11 -5.43
C GLY A 259 -4.31 -14.73 -4.83
N VAL A 260 -5.04 -14.71 -3.74
CA VAL A 260 -5.47 -13.49 -3.04
C VAL A 260 -5.02 -13.55 -1.57
N VAL A 261 -4.58 -12.41 -1.05
CA VAL A 261 -4.35 -12.19 0.39
C VAL A 261 -5.32 -11.13 0.88
N ILE A 262 -6.15 -11.47 1.85
CA ILE A 262 -7.04 -10.53 2.55
C ILE A 262 -6.34 -10.05 3.82
N ASN A 263 -6.13 -8.75 3.91
CA ASN A 263 -5.35 -8.11 4.96
C ASN A 263 -6.22 -7.24 5.88
N LYS A 264 -5.73 -6.96 7.10
CA LYS A 264 -6.39 -6.10 8.08
C LYS A 264 -7.81 -6.58 8.41
N VAL A 265 -7.96 -7.88 8.56
CA VAL A 265 -9.26 -8.47 8.92
C VAL A 265 -9.54 -8.25 10.40
N ARG A 266 -10.68 -7.69 10.72
CA ARG A 266 -11.09 -7.50 12.12
C ARG A 266 -11.16 -8.85 12.83
N HIS A 267 -10.68 -8.91 14.08
CA HIS A 267 -10.63 -10.15 14.86
C HIS A 267 -12.02 -10.79 15.05
N ASP A 268 -13.06 -9.98 15.30
CA ASP A 268 -14.44 -10.43 15.47
C ASP A 268 -15.08 -10.95 14.16
N LYS A 269 -14.48 -10.69 12.99
CA LYS A 269 -14.94 -11.12 11.68
C LYS A 269 -14.00 -12.12 10.98
N TYR A 270 -12.93 -12.53 11.66
CA TYR A 270 -11.85 -13.29 11.05
C TYR A 270 -12.33 -14.59 10.40
N GLU A 271 -12.95 -15.48 11.17
CA GLU A 271 -13.42 -16.79 10.66
C GLU A 271 -14.50 -16.63 9.58
N GLN A 272 -15.42 -15.69 9.78
CA GLN A 272 -16.43 -15.40 8.78
C GLN A 272 -15.80 -14.94 7.46
N THR A 273 -14.90 -13.96 7.51
CA THR A 273 -14.24 -13.40 6.31
C THR A 273 -13.42 -14.48 5.61
N LYS A 274 -12.62 -15.25 6.34
CA LYS A 274 -11.81 -16.34 5.80
C LYS A 274 -12.67 -17.36 5.07
N ASN A 275 -13.71 -17.88 5.72
CA ASN A 275 -14.55 -18.94 5.16
C ASN A 275 -15.32 -18.48 3.91
N TYR A 276 -15.97 -17.31 3.97
CA TYR A 276 -16.76 -16.83 2.83
C TYR A 276 -15.90 -16.36 1.67
N MET A 277 -14.76 -15.71 1.95
CA MET A 277 -13.86 -15.27 0.89
C MET A 277 -13.21 -16.47 0.18
N THR A 278 -12.79 -17.50 0.91
CA THR A 278 -12.30 -18.76 0.31
C THR A 278 -13.33 -19.37 -0.64
N LYS A 279 -14.60 -19.47 -0.20
CA LYS A 279 -15.67 -20.00 -1.05
C LYS A 279 -15.92 -19.13 -2.26
N ALA A 280 -16.03 -17.81 -2.08
CA ALA A 280 -16.32 -16.88 -3.17
C ALA A 280 -15.23 -16.87 -4.25
N LEU A 281 -13.96 -16.80 -3.85
CA LEU A 281 -12.82 -16.82 -4.78
C LEU A 281 -12.75 -18.13 -5.56
N MET A 282 -12.92 -19.26 -4.86
CA MET A 282 -12.86 -20.57 -5.50
C MET A 282 -14.04 -20.81 -6.46
N GLN A 283 -15.27 -20.49 -6.03
CA GLN A 283 -16.47 -20.73 -6.83
C GLN A 283 -16.58 -19.78 -8.05
N ARG A 284 -16.11 -18.52 -7.90
CA ARG A 284 -16.26 -17.53 -8.96
C ARG A 284 -15.08 -17.51 -9.93
N TRP A 285 -13.87 -17.79 -9.45
CA TRP A 285 -12.64 -17.56 -10.22
C TRP A 285 -11.69 -18.76 -10.25
N GLY A 286 -11.91 -19.82 -9.47
CA GLY A 286 -10.95 -20.91 -9.30
C GLY A 286 -9.63 -20.46 -8.66
N VAL A 287 -9.64 -19.32 -7.94
CA VAL A 287 -8.44 -18.69 -7.35
C VAL A 287 -8.42 -18.94 -5.84
N PRO A 288 -7.29 -19.40 -5.27
CA PRO A 288 -7.20 -19.65 -3.84
C PRO A 288 -7.08 -18.38 -3.00
N LEU A 289 -7.57 -18.43 -1.78
CA LEU A 289 -7.21 -17.52 -0.72
C LEU A 289 -5.87 -17.95 -0.12
N LEU A 290 -4.77 -17.29 -0.50
CA LEU A 290 -3.40 -17.59 -0.04
C LEU A 290 -3.13 -17.09 1.38
N GLY A 291 -3.92 -16.13 1.86
CA GLY A 291 -3.74 -15.59 3.20
C GLY A 291 -4.94 -14.79 3.67
N CYS A 292 -5.22 -14.92 4.96
CA CYS A 292 -6.18 -14.09 5.66
C CYS A 292 -5.49 -13.57 6.92
N VAL A 293 -5.10 -12.29 6.92
CA VAL A 293 -4.27 -11.69 7.97
C VAL A 293 -5.13 -10.82 8.88
N PRO A 294 -5.19 -11.11 10.19
CA PRO A 294 -5.91 -10.27 11.13
C PRO A 294 -5.25 -8.90 11.25
N ASP A 295 -6.04 -7.88 11.61
CA ASP A 295 -5.51 -6.54 11.83
C ASP A 295 -4.56 -6.51 13.02
N ARG A 296 -3.46 -5.77 12.88
CA ARG A 296 -2.49 -5.51 13.93
C ARG A 296 -2.36 -4.00 14.12
N PRO A 297 -3.15 -3.39 15.00
CA PRO A 297 -3.20 -1.92 15.17
C PRO A 297 -1.83 -1.27 15.38
N TYR A 298 -0.91 -1.94 16.08
CA TYR A 298 0.47 -1.48 16.27
C TYR A 298 1.19 -1.08 14.99
N LEU A 299 0.97 -1.81 13.88
CA LEU A 299 1.61 -1.50 12.60
C LEU A 299 1.06 -0.23 11.94
N GLY A 300 -0.14 0.20 12.36
CA GLY A 300 -0.76 1.46 11.96
C GLY A 300 -0.44 2.65 12.86
N CYS A 301 0.29 2.45 13.98
CA CYS A 301 0.64 3.50 14.91
C CYS A 301 1.84 4.31 14.42
N PRO A 302 1.80 5.66 14.36
CA PRO A 302 2.97 6.47 14.03
C PRO A 302 4.02 6.38 15.15
N ALA A 303 5.29 6.35 14.76
CA ALA A 303 6.40 6.59 15.66
C ALA A 303 6.66 8.10 15.80
N LEU A 304 7.39 8.52 16.83
CA LEU A 304 7.82 9.93 16.93
C LEU A 304 8.64 10.36 15.72
N TYR A 305 9.46 9.47 15.17
CA TYR A 305 10.16 9.67 13.90
C TYR A 305 9.24 9.98 12.71
N ASP A 306 8.07 9.34 12.66
CA ASP A 306 7.06 9.66 11.65
C ASP A 306 6.51 11.07 11.86
N LEU A 307 6.29 11.45 13.13
CA LEU A 307 5.77 12.77 13.49
C LEU A 307 6.79 13.90 13.21
N GLU A 308 8.10 13.65 13.39
CA GLU A 308 9.15 14.59 12.96
C GLU A 308 8.98 14.92 11.47
N LYS A 309 8.70 13.93 10.63
CA LYS A 309 8.47 14.12 9.18
C LYS A 309 7.15 14.83 8.88
N VAL A 310 6.08 14.48 9.62
CA VAL A 310 4.75 15.10 9.46
C VAL A 310 4.79 16.59 9.74
N PHE A 311 5.53 16.98 10.78
CA PHE A 311 5.64 18.37 11.20
C PHE A 311 6.88 19.09 10.67
N ASN A 312 7.81 18.38 10.05
CA ASN A 312 9.10 18.88 9.58
C ASN A 312 9.90 19.57 10.72
N VAL A 313 9.94 18.90 11.87
CA VAL A 313 10.68 19.33 13.07
C VAL A 313 11.34 18.12 13.71
N ASP A 314 12.48 18.33 14.36
CA ASP A 314 13.12 17.27 15.15
C ASP A 314 12.54 17.20 16.56
N LEU A 315 12.66 16.04 17.19
CA LEU A 315 12.41 15.89 18.64
C LEU A 315 13.32 16.82 19.40
N MET A 316 12.74 17.64 20.27
CA MET A 316 13.50 18.55 21.11
C MET A 316 14.34 17.79 22.14
N VAL A 317 13.75 16.77 22.75
CA VAL A 317 14.40 15.86 23.70
C VAL A 317 13.82 14.47 23.57
N GLY A 318 14.51 13.45 24.09
CA GLY A 318 14.01 12.07 24.08
C GLY A 318 14.31 11.30 22.80
N ALA A 319 15.39 11.60 22.09
CA ALA A 319 15.80 10.96 20.85
C ALA A 319 15.89 9.42 20.95
N LYS A 320 16.22 8.87 22.12
CA LYS A 320 16.22 7.41 22.39
C LYS A 320 14.84 6.76 22.21
N HIS A 321 13.76 7.54 22.25
CA HIS A 321 12.39 7.09 22.09
C HIS A 321 11.84 7.35 20.67
N ARG A 322 12.67 7.75 19.72
CA ARG A 322 12.30 8.17 18.36
C ARG A 322 11.46 7.13 17.62
N PHE A 323 11.72 5.84 17.84
CA PHE A 323 10.95 4.74 17.25
C PHE A 323 9.88 4.17 18.18
N ARG A 324 9.46 4.89 19.23
CA ARG A 324 8.30 4.53 20.03
C ARG A 324 7.02 4.91 19.27
N HIS A 325 6.08 3.96 19.20
CA HIS A 325 4.82 4.10 18.47
C HIS A 325 3.69 4.51 19.40
N TYR A 326 2.78 5.33 18.89
CA TYR A 326 1.63 5.84 19.63
C TYR A 326 0.35 5.55 18.86
N SER A 327 -0.68 5.05 19.56
CA SER A 327 -2.00 4.85 18.96
C SER A 327 -2.62 6.19 18.61
N VAL A 328 -3.18 6.29 17.41
CA VAL A 328 -3.89 7.49 16.95
C VAL A 328 -5.19 7.69 17.75
N ASP A 329 -5.79 6.59 18.24
CA ASP A 329 -7.01 6.60 19.04
C ASP A 329 -6.74 7.06 20.49
N ASP A 330 -5.49 7.02 20.96
CA ASP A 330 -5.07 7.42 22.30
C ASP A 330 -4.42 8.81 22.33
N ILE A 331 -4.68 9.67 21.35
CA ILE A 331 -4.24 11.06 21.38
C ILE A 331 -5.09 11.84 22.36
N ASN A 332 -4.43 12.53 23.29
CA ASN A 332 -5.10 13.28 24.34
C ASN A 332 -4.78 14.77 24.26
N LEU A 333 -5.75 15.57 23.82
CA LEU A 333 -5.66 17.02 23.90
C LEU A 333 -5.89 17.50 25.33
N ILE A 334 -4.89 18.17 25.90
CA ILE A 334 -4.95 18.61 27.29
C ILE A 334 -5.73 19.94 27.39
N THR A 335 -6.99 19.83 27.79
CA THR A 335 -7.89 20.97 28.04
C THR A 335 -8.16 21.19 29.55
N THR A 336 -7.69 20.25 30.39
CA THR A 336 -7.95 20.22 31.84
C THR A 336 -6.88 20.94 32.67
N SER A 337 -7.08 21.03 33.97
CA SER A 337 -6.08 21.57 34.94
C SER A 337 -4.86 20.67 35.02
N LEU A 338 -3.75 21.23 35.51
CA LEU A 338 -2.53 20.48 35.81
C LEU A 338 -2.78 19.29 36.77
N THR A 339 -3.58 19.49 37.81
CA THR A 339 -3.91 18.40 38.77
C THR A 339 -4.53 17.21 38.05
N ARG A 340 -5.55 17.46 37.24
CA ARG A 340 -6.23 16.40 36.47
C ARG A 340 -5.33 15.76 35.44
N PHE A 341 -4.47 16.52 34.83
CA PHE A 341 -3.47 16.00 33.89
C PHE A 341 -2.49 15.04 34.57
N LEU A 342 -1.96 15.41 35.74
CA LEU A 342 -1.05 14.56 36.51
C LEU A 342 -1.74 13.29 37.01
N GLU A 343 -3.00 13.35 37.43
CA GLU A 343 -3.81 12.16 37.74
C GLU A 343 -3.91 11.22 36.55
N ASN A 344 -4.20 11.75 35.36
CA ASN A 344 -4.27 10.96 34.14
C ASN A 344 -2.92 10.32 33.76
N LEU A 345 -1.81 11.07 33.88
CA LEU A 345 -0.45 10.53 33.67
C LEU A 345 -0.10 9.38 34.64
N ARG A 346 -0.59 9.43 35.88
CA ARG A 346 -0.32 8.42 36.88
C ARG A 346 -1.21 7.20 36.76
N SER A 347 -2.48 7.40 36.40
CA SER A 347 -3.48 6.32 36.29
C SER A 347 -3.38 5.55 34.97
N LYS A 348 -2.86 6.16 33.92
CA LYS A 348 -2.73 5.57 32.58
C LYS A 348 -1.26 5.54 32.12
N PRO A 349 -0.45 4.58 32.59
CA PRO A 349 0.97 4.48 32.20
C PRO A 349 1.17 3.99 30.76
N SER A 350 0.19 4.16 29.89
CA SER A 350 0.21 3.70 28.51
C SER A 350 0.98 4.68 27.61
N ARG A 351 1.26 4.24 26.39
CA ARG A 351 1.87 5.00 25.32
C ARG A 351 0.90 6.05 24.76
N THR A 352 0.54 7.04 25.59
CA THR A 352 -0.38 8.13 25.25
C THR A 352 0.39 9.30 24.64
N LEU A 353 -0.09 9.83 23.53
CA LEU A 353 0.42 11.05 22.90
C LEU A 353 -0.40 12.24 23.39
N TYR A 354 0.21 13.07 24.21
CA TYR A 354 -0.43 14.28 24.74
C TYR A 354 -0.15 15.48 23.84
N ILE A 355 -1.17 16.33 23.68
CA ILE A 355 -1.07 17.57 22.91
C ILE A 355 -1.51 18.73 23.80
N CYS A 356 -0.70 19.78 23.88
CA CYS A 356 -1.05 21.02 24.58
C CYS A 356 -0.68 22.25 23.76
N HIS A 357 -1.23 23.40 24.13
CA HIS A 357 -0.83 24.68 23.54
C HIS A 357 0.48 25.16 24.19
N ILE A 358 1.31 25.87 23.44
CA ILE A 358 2.65 26.37 23.86
C ILE A 358 2.61 27.30 25.07
N THR A 359 1.47 27.91 25.38
CA THR A 359 1.27 28.76 26.58
C THR A 359 0.95 27.97 27.85
N ARG A 360 0.91 26.63 27.77
CA ARG A 360 0.60 25.78 28.93
C ARG A 360 1.89 25.33 29.62
N ASP A 361 2.61 26.32 30.18
CA ASP A 361 3.83 26.09 30.92
C ASP A 361 3.63 25.11 32.10
N ASP A 362 2.47 25.20 32.75
CA ASP A 362 2.04 24.31 33.81
C ASP A 362 2.07 22.83 33.38
N ILE A 363 1.53 22.55 32.19
CA ILE A 363 1.46 21.19 31.63
C ILE A 363 2.85 20.69 31.21
N ILE A 364 3.63 21.55 30.55
CA ILE A 364 4.99 21.22 30.08
C ILE A 364 5.85 20.83 31.31
N LEU A 365 5.86 21.67 32.33
CA LEU A 365 6.62 21.42 33.55
C LEU A 365 6.10 20.20 34.32
N GLY A 366 4.78 20.04 34.39
CA GLY A 366 4.16 18.87 35.04
C GLY A 366 4.53 17.54 34.35
N PHE A 367 4.55 17.53 33.03
CA PHE A 367 4.99 16.36 32.26
C PHE A 367 6.46 16.01 32.54
N MET A 368 7.32 17.02 32.50
CA MET A 368 8.76 16.86 32.79
C MET A 368 9.03 16.38 34.20
N ALA A 369 8.32 16.97 35.19
CA ALA A 369 8.45 16.59 36.57
C ALA A 369 8.02 15.12 36.83
N GLU A 370 6.90 14.70 36.22
CA GLU A 370 6.43 13.31 36.37
C GLU A 370 7.38 12.33 35.66
N TYR A 371 7.95 12.69 34.51
CA TYR A 371 8.96 11.88 33.84
C TYR A 371 10.19 11.68 34.77
N GLN A 372 10.73 12.76 35.33
CA GLN A 372 11.86 12.69 36.27
C GLN A 372 11.55 11.87 37.52
N ARG A 373 10.34 12.04 38.07
CA ARG A 373 9.90 11.29 39.27
C ARG A 373 9.97 9.78 39.01
N ARG A 374 9.45 9.33 37.85
CA ARG A 374 9.49 7.91 37.51
C ARG A 374 10.88 7.40 37.20
N MET A 375 11.73 8.21 36.58
CA MET A 375 13.12 7.85 36.33
C MET A 375 13.88 7.64 37.65
N LYS A 376 13.58 8.44 38.69
CA LYS A 376 14.20 8.33 40.01
C LYS A 376 13.59 7.23 40.89
N SER A 377 12.47 6.61 40.49
CA SER A 377 11.80 5.56 41.25
C SER A 377 12.54 4.21 41.26
N ASN A 378 13.68 4.11 40.54
CA ASN A 378 14.51 2.90 40.43
C ASN A 378 13.73 1.62 40.11
N GLY A 379 12.68 1.72 39.30
CA GLY A 379 11.87 0.58 38.87
C GLY A 379 10.70 0.25 39.80
N ALA A 380 10.47 1.02 40.87
CA ALA A 380 9.27 0.86 41.72
C ALA A 380 7.96 1.19 40.99
N GLU A 381 8.05 2.03 39.95
CA GLU A 381 6.93 2.33 39.03
C GLU A 381 7.34 2.07 37.57
N PRO A 382 6.38 1.72 36.70
CA PRO A 382 6.68 1.54 35.27
C PRO A 382 7.14 2.87 34.67
N PRO A 383 8.05 2.83 33.67
CA PRO A 383 8.55 4.03 32.98
C PRO A 383 7.39 4.79 32.33
N LEU A 384 7.49 6.12 32.30
CA LEU A 384 6.53 6.93 31.55
C LEU A 384 6.78 6.76 30.04
N GLU A 385 5.85 6.09 29.35
CA GLU A 385 5.94 5.86 27.91
C GLU A 385 5.25 6.94 27.08
N ALA A 386 4.59 7.91 27.70
CA ALA A 386 3.92 9.01 27.03
C ALA A 386 4.89 9.96 26.33
N ALA A 387 4.37 10.70 25.34
CA ALA A 387 5.08 11.80 24.68
C ALA A 387 4.24 13.08 24.68
N LEU A 388 4.90 14.22 24.58
CA LEU A 388 4.26 15.53 24.59
C LEU A 388 4.54 16.28 23.26
N ILE A 389 3.47 16.69 22.59
CA ILE A 389 3.50 17.64 21.48
C ILE A 389 3.01 18.99 21.95
N VAL A 390 3.86 19.98 21.85
CA VAL A 390 3.57 21.36 22.23
C VAL A 390 3.28 22.15 20.94
N CYS A 391 2.07 22.67 20.81
CA CYS A 391 1.56 23.31 19.61
C CYS A 391 1.50 24.84 19.78
N GLY A 392 2.02 25.59 18.84
CA GLY A 392 1.89 27.04 18.82
C GLY A 392 2.99 27.72 18.02
N ARG A 393 2.70 28.92 17.56
CA ARG A 393 3.66 29.73 16.82
C ARG A 393 4.63 30.43 17.78
N LYS A 394 5.91 30.12 17.68
CA LYS A 394 6.98 30.69 18.51
C LYS A 394 7.12 32.22 18.36
N ASP A 395 6.79 32.76 17.17
CA ASP A 395 6.80 34.20 16.91
C ASP A 395 5.69 34.95 17.64
N LYS A 396 4.60 34.31 17.96
CA LYS A 396 3.46 34.91 18.73
C LYS A 396 3.50 34.59 20.22
N TYR A 397 3.97 33.42 20.55
CA TYR A 397 3.99 32.86 21.91
C TYR A 397 5.37 32.25 22.18
N PRO A 398 6.38 33.07 22.47
CA PRO A 398 7.70 32.52 22.78
C PRO A 398 7.64 31.71 24.06
N VAL A 399 8.20 30.52 24.02
CA VAL A 399 8.45 29.74 25.25
C VAL A 399 9.53 30.45 26.03
N SER A 400 9.37 30.58 27.35
CA SER A 400 10.43 31.22 28.16
C SER A 400 11.72 30.40 28.05
N LYS A 401 12.85 31.13 28.09
CA LYS A 401 14.17 30.52 28.02
C LYS A 401 14.36 29.49 29.15
N GLU A 402 13.88 29.83 30.33
CA GLU A 402 13.97 29.00 31.52
C GLU A 402 13.26 27.64 31.31
N ILE A 403 12.07 27.64 30.68
CA ILE A 403 11.32 26.40 30.36
C ILE A 403 12.08 25.61 29.30
N LEU A 404 12.62 26.26 28.26
CA LEU A 404 13.43 25.59 27.24
C LEU A 404 14.67 24.94 27.86
N ASP A 405 15.39 25.67 28.72
CA ASP A 405 16.57 25.16 29.41
C ASP A 405 16.21 23.97 30.34
N MET A 406 15.07 24.02 31.02
CA MET A 406 14.56 22.89 31.81
C MET A 406 14.22 21.67 30.94
N ILE A 407 13.55 21.87 29.80
CA ILE A 407 13.26 20.76 28.87
C ILE A 407 14.57 20.16 28.34
N MET A 408 15.51 20.98 27.92
CA MET A 408 16.80 20.54 27.37
C MET A 408 17.69 19.88 28.42
N GLY A 409 17.61 20.31 29.69
CA GLY A 409 18.34 19.72 30.81
C GLY A 409 17.78 18.37 31.28
N LEU A 410 16.58 17.98 30.82
CA LEU A 410 15.94 16.73 31.15
C LEU A 410 16.25 15.66 30.12
N ASP A 411 17.30 14.87 30.35
CA ASP A 411 17.63 13.77 29.43
C ASP A 411 16.48 12.77 29.34
N GLY A 412 15.81 12.76 28.20
CA GLY A 412 15.03 11.65 27.75
C GLY A 412 13.52 11.74 27.71
N ALA A 413 12.86 12.78 28.25
CA ALA A 413 11.40 12.94 28.09
C ALA A 413 11.04 13.29 26.63
N PRO A 414 10.26 12.44 25.90
CA PRO A 414 10.00 12.72 24.50
C PRO A 414 9.07 13.92 24.34
N CYS A 415 9.61 15.02 23.84
CA CYS A 415 8.90 16.28 23.62
C CYS A 415 9.23 16.87 22.25
N MET A 416 8.20 17.38 21.58
CA MET A 416 8.27 18.02 20.25
C MET A 416 7.50 19.32 20.29
N ILE A 417 8.10 20.43 19.75
CA ILE A 417 7.41 21.70 19.60
C ILE A 417 7.10 21.90 18.09
N VAL A 418 5.81 22.08 17.78
CA VAL A 418 5.32 22.20 16.41
C VAL A 418 4.67 23.56 16.17
N GLU A 419 4.95 24.18 15.01
CA GLU A 419 4.46 25.53 14.67
C GLU A 419 3.08 25.50 13.97
N CYS A 420 2.12 24.81 14.61
CA CYS A 420 0.74 24.77 14.16
C CYS A 420 -0.22 24.81 15.36
N SER A 421 -1.52 24.96 15.09
CA SER A 421 -2.54 24.87 16.14
C SER A 421 -2.73 23.43 16.63
N THR A 422 -3.26 23.26 17.84
CA THR A 422 -3.59 21.93 18.38
C THR A 422 -4.56 21.16 17.51
N HIS A 423 -5.53 21.86 16.90
CA HIS A 423 -6.48 21.26 15.95
C HIS A 423 -5.77 20.74 14.68
N GLU A 424 -4.88 21.56 14.11
CA GLU A 424 -4.11 21.17 12.93
C GLU A 424 -3.16 20.01 13.23
N ALA A 425 -2.53 19.99 14.40
CA ALA A 425 -1.67 18.90 14.83
C ALA A 425 -2.46 17.59 14.91
N MET A 426 -3.61 17.59 15.58
CA MET A 426 -4.49 16.42 15.66
C MET A 426 -4.93 15.95 14.28
N SER A 427 -5.38 16.87 13.41
CA SER A 427 -5.82 16.54 12.05
C SER A 427 -4.69 15.91 11.22
N LYS A 428 -3.48 16.45 11.27
CA LYS A 428 -2.31 15.90 10.57
C LYS A 428 -1.96 14.49 11.06
N ILE A 429 -2.00 14.27 12.39
CA ILE A 429 -1.67 12.95 12.96
C ILE A 429 -2.75 11.93 12.57
N HIS A 430 -4.05 12.26 12.68
CA HIS A 430 -5.13 11.35 12.31
C HIS A 430 -5.15 10.99 10.81
N SER A 431 -4.78 11.92 9.95
CA SER A 431 -4.73 11.69 8.50
C SER A 431 -3.45 10.97 8.04
N TYR A 432 -2.44 10.87 8.92
CA TYR A 432 -1.18 10.25 8.56
C TYR A 432 -1.27 8.72 8.56
N THR A 433 -0.78 8.12 7.50
CA THR A 433 -0.64 6.66 7.42
C THR A 433 0.84 6.28 7.50
N PRO A 434 1.27 5.67 8.62
CA PRO A 434 2.65 5.25 8.79
C PRO A 434 3.08 4.26 7.72
N LYS A 435 4.32 4.38 7.28
CA LYS A 435 4.94 3.47 6.32
C LYS A 435 6.12 2.76 6.99
N LEU A 436 6.33 1.51 6.59
CA LEU A 436 7.51 0.77 7.04
C LEU A 436 8.78 1.51 6.60
N ASN A 437 9.78 1.51 7.48
CA ASN A 437 11.04 2.19 7.29
C ASN A 437 12.17 1.29 7.79
N ILE A 438 13.29 1.31 7.11
CA ILE A 438 14.49 0.53 7.44
C ILE A 438 15.04 0.85 8.84
N ASP A 439 14.92 2.10 9.28
CA ASP A 439 15.41 2.55 10.57
C ASP A 439 14.56 1.99 11.74
N ASP A 440 13.29 1.65 11.47
CA ASP A 440 12.34 1.09 12.44
C ASP A 440 12.32 -0.44 12.38
N LYS A 441 13.46 -1.05 12.72
CA LYS A 441 13.64 -2.50 12.66
C LYS A 441 12.61 -3.27 13.48
N ALA A 442 12.19 -2.73 14.62
CA ALA A 442 11.19 -3.37 15.48
C ALA A 442 9.84 -3.52 14.78
N ARG A 443 9.37 -2.46 14.09
CA ARG A 443 8.13 -2.50 13.31
C ARG A 443 8.25 -3.46 12.13
N VAL A 444 9.40 -3.46 11.43
CA VAL A 444 9.63 -4.35 10.30
C VAL A 444 9.61 -5.81 10.73
N ASN A 445 10.32 -6.16 11.82
CA ASN A 445 10.31 -7.50 12.39
C ASN A 445 8.88 -7.91 12.81
N THR A 446 8.18 -7.04 13.53
CA THR A 446 6.78 -7.30 13.93
C THR A 446 5.87 -7.52 12.70
N ALA A 447 6.08 -6.79 11.62
CA ALA A 447 5.32 -7.01 10.39
C ALA A 447 5.61 -8.39 9.81
N VAL A 448 6.88 -8.79 9.65
CA VAL A 448 7.25 -10.10 9.15
C VAL A 448 6.67 -11.22 10.01
N GLU A 449 6.92 -11.18 11.33
CA GLU A 449 6.45 -12.18 12.29
C GLU A 449 4.92 -12.30 12.33
N HIS A 450 4.21 -11.18 12.14
CA HIS A 450 2.76 -11.17 12.14
C HIS A 450 2.17 -11.73 10.85
N TYR A 451 2.72 -11.39 9.68
CA TYR A 451 2.10 -11.72 8.40
C TYR A 451 2.47 -13.11 7.89
N GLU A 452 3.71 -13.55 8.07
CA GLU A 452 4.24 -14.79 7.50
C GLU A 452 3.42 -16.05 7.88
N PRO A 453 2.98 -16.26 9.14
CA PRO A 453 2.22 -17.44 9.53
C PRO A 453 0.83 -17.56 8.88
N TYR A 454 0.31 -16.46 8.33
CA TYR A 454 -1.01 -16.43 7.70
C TYR A 454 -0.97 -16.64 6.19
N ILE A 455 0.22 -16.86 5.60
CA ILE A 455 0.39 -17.08 4.15
C ILE A 455 0.62 -18.56 3.87
N ASP A 456 -0.18 -19.10 2.97
CA ASP A 456 -0.04 -20.47 2.46
C ASP A 456 1.01 -20.50 1.34
N PHE A 457 2.26 -20.72 1.71
CA PHE A 457 3.38 -20.79 0.77
C PHE A 457 3.33 -22.02 -0.11
N ASP A 458 2.81 -23.14 0.39
CA ASP A 458 2.79 -24.39 -0.38
C ASP A 458 1.78 -24.26 -1.52
N GLN A 459 0.62 -23.66 -1.26
CA GLN A 459 -0.35 -23.37 -2.30
C GLN A 459 0.17 -22.30 -3.27
N LEU A 460 0.83 -21.25 -2.78
CA LEU A 460 1.44 -20.23 -3.64
C LEU A 460 2.45 -20.84 -4.61
N LEU A 461 3.39 -21.62 -4.10
CA LEU A 461 4.44 -22.24 -4.91
C LEU A 461 3.88 -23.26 -5.89
N LYS A 462 2.91 -24.09 -5.46
CA LYS A 462 2.20 -25.01 -6.37
C LYS A 462 1.54 -24.25 -7.53
N ARG A 463 0.96 -23.10 -7.28
CA ARG A 463 0.29 -22.27 -8.30
C ARG A 463 1.29 -21.57 -9.23
N THR A 464 2.48 -21.23 -8.77
CA THR A 464 3.49 -20.51 -9.53
C THR A 464 4.60 -21.41 -10.10
N THR A 465 4.55 -22.71 -9.89
CA THR A 465 5.44 -23.69 -10.55
C THR A 465 4.88 -24.09 -11.92
N SER A 466 5.72 -24.09 -12.95
CA SER A 466 5.37 -24.49 -14.31
C SER A 466 6.25 -25.63 -14.76
N SER A 467 5.67 -26.61 -15.49
CA SER A 467 6.45 -27.65 -16.18
C SER A 467 6.82 -27.17 -17.58
N ASN A 468 8.01 -27.50 -18.08
CA ASN A 468 8.49 -27.14 -19.42
C ASN A 468 7.66 -27.71 -20.58
N SER A 469 6.67 -28.56 -20.31
CA SER A 469 5.80 -29.15 -21.32
C SER A 469 4.39 -28.56 -21.22
N SER A 470 4.08 -27.71 -22.18
CA SER A 470 2.76 -27.18 -22.51
C SER A 470 2.19 -26.04 -21.65
N PHE A 471 1.84 -24.98 -22.32
CA PHE A 471 0.94 -23.90 -21.91
C PHE A 471 -0.52 -24.36 -21.68
N ASN A 472 -0.76 -25.64 -21.41
CA ASN A 472 -2.06 -26.16 -21.09
C ASN A 472 -2.23 -26.10 -19.58
N ASP A 473 -3.05 -25.19 -19.13
CA ASP A 473 -3.55 -25.04 -17.77
C ASP A 473 -4.25 -26.34 -17.37
N PRO A 474 -3.79 -27.08 -16.33
CA PRO A 474 -4.48 -28.30 -15.91
C PRO A 474 -5.86 -28.05 -15.28
N ASP A 475 -6.17 -26.81 -14.92
CA ASP A 475 -7.47 -26.37 -14.41
C ASP A 475 -8.20 -25.43 -15.42
N GLY A 476 -7.78 -25.43 -16.68
CA GLY A 476 -8.26 -24.53 -17.73
C GLY A 476 -9.73 -24.74 -18.05
N ILE A 477 -10.61 -24.06 -17.36
CA ILE A 477 -11.93 -23.73 -17.90
C ILE A 477 -11.65 -22.75 -19.04
N SER A 478 -11.92 -23.20 -20.27
CA SER A 478 -11.68 -22.37 -21.47
C SER A 478 -12.57 -21.13 -21.40
N TYR A 479 -12.09 -20.03 -21.97
CA TYR A 479 -12.84 -18.76 -22.03
C TYR A 479 -14.23 -18.91 -22.67
N ASP A 480 -14.42 -19.96 -23.51
CA ASP A 480 -15.69 -20.30 -24.16
C ASP A 480 -16.64 -21.04 -23.23
N GLU A 481 -16.15 -21.72 -22.20
CA GLU A 481 -17.00 -22.35 -21.17
C GLU A 481 -17.53 -21.33 -20.17
N LEU A 482 -16.75 -20.27 -19.84
CA LEU A 482 -17.20 -19.16 -18.99
C LEU A 482 -18.27 -18.28 -19.66
N ARG A 483 -18.38 -18.29 -20.99
CA ARG A 483 -19.45 -17.61 -21.73
C ARG A 483 -20.76 -18.34 -21.72
N ARG A 484 -20.79 -19.60 -21.32
CA ARG A 484 -22.00 -20.45 -21.30
C ARG A 484 -22.64 -20.57 -19.90
N LEU A 485 -21.97 -20.04 -18.87
CA LEU A 485 -22.49 -19.85 -17.51
C LEU A 485 -22.90 -18.39 -17.29
#